data_a2456b038368d044bbcbc03395dfbe0e
#
_entry.id   a2456b038368d044bbcbc03395dfbe0e
#
_cell.length_a   1.000
_cell.length_b   1.000
_cell.length_c   1.000
_cell.angle_alpha   90.00
_cell.angle_beta   90.00
_cell.angle_gamma   90.00
#
_symmetry.space_group_name_H-M   'P 1'
#
loop_
_entity.id
_entity.type
_entity.pdbx_description
1 polymer ?
#
loop_
_entity_poly.entity_id
_entity_poly.type
_entity_poly.pdbx_seq_one_letter_code
_entity_poly.pdbx_strand_id
1 'polypeptide(L)'
;ATHLSNLIKVSDRVTVRHSAGNALLALAPRLTADQRNEVAVELCRGLELGQQEFTKYIPDYLGRFALWLPPAELDEVLADLHVNLSSSDSRVTASVLDTVGVIYEEYDAYRSRFPEADEAYRRRRERLLGLLMRGLSGIDGATRQEALYVLGRRVFGSGELGRHEKRRAFMLTERKLLSAQNEFPG
;
A
#
# COMPACT_ATOMS: atom_id res chain seq x y z
N ALA A 1 -15.82 -8.92 12.23
CA ALA A 1 -14.81 -8.28 11.38
C ALA A 1 -14.76 -8.98 10.02
N THR A 2 -14.57 -10.28 9.95
CA THR A 2 -14.46 -11.10 8.73
C THR A 2 -15.65 -10.93 7.76
N HIS A 3 -16.88 -10.78 8.27
CA HIS A 3 -18.03 -10.51 7.41
C HIS A 3 -17.92 -9.16 6.68
N LEU A 4 -17.39 -8.12 7.34
CA LEU A 4 -17.18 -6.81 6.72
C LEU A 4 -16.10 -6.86 5.63
N SER A 5 -15.00 -7.58 5.85
CA SER A 5 -13.96 -7.76 4.83
C SER A 5 -14.50 -8.51 3.61
N ASN A 6 -15.39 -9.49 3.79
CA ASN A 6 -16.08 -10.15 2.69
C ASN A 6 -16.99 -9.20 1.91
N LEU A 7 -17.77 -8.34 2.59
CA LEU A 7 -18.61 -7.34 1.90
C LEU A 7 -17.80 -6.37 1.04
N ILE A 8 -16.61 -5.98 1.48
CA ILE A 8 -15.70 -5.15 0.68
C ILE A 8 -15.26 -5.88 -0.61
N LYS A 9 -15.01 -7.19 -0.52
CA LYS A 9 -14.52 -8.01 -1.65
C LYS A 9 -15.60 -8.35 -2.66
N VAL A 10 -16.81 -8.71 -2.21
CA VAL A 10 -17.78 -9.41 -3.07
C VAL A 10 -19.09 -8.64 -3.31
N SER A 11 -19.37 -7.57 -2.59
CA SER A 11 -20.63 -6.83 -2.81
C SER A 11 -20.64 -6.17 -4.19
N ASP A 12 -21.71 -6.31 -4.93
CA ASP A 12 -21.97 -5.62 -6.19
C ASP A 12 -22.32 -4.12 -6.01
N ARG A 13 -22.69 -3.72 -4.78
CA ARG A 13 -23.07 -2.34 -4.43
C ARG A 13 -21.90 -1.57 -3.86
N VAL A 14 -21.47 -0.52 -4.57
CA VAL A 14 -20.39 0.39 -4.15
C VAL A 14 -20.63 0.98 -2.76
N THR A 15 -21.87 1.41 -2.47
CA THR A 15 -22.25 1.98 -1.16
C THR A 15 -22.08 0.98 -0.02
N VAL A 16 -22.38 -0.31 -0.25
CA VAL A 16 -22.20 -1.37 0.74
C VAL A 16 -20.72 -1.60 1.01
N ARG A 17 -19.86 -1.60 -0.01
CA ARG A 17 -18.41 -1.73 0.16
C ARG A 17 -17.83 -0.59 0.98
N HIS A 18 -18.18 0.65 0.66
CA HIS A 18 -17.74 1.82 1.41
C HIS A 18 -18.22 1.79 2.87
N SER A 19 -19.49 1.46 3.08
CA SER A 19 -20.03 1.34 4.45
C SER A 19 -19.33 0.25 5.24
N ALA A 20 -19.07 -0.91 4.62
CA ALA A 20 -18.34 -2.02 5.25
C ALA A 20 -16.88 -1.65 5.56
N GLY A 21 -16.20 -0.98 4.64
CA GLY A 21 -14.82 -0.52 4.85
C GLY A 21 -14.72 0.51 5.96
N ASN A 22 -15.59 1.51 5.97
CA ASN A 22 -15.64 2.52 7.03
C ASN A 22 -15.98 1.90 8.40
N ALA A 23 -16.93 0.97 8.45
CA ALA A 23 -17.25 0.24 9.67
C ALA A 23 -16.06 -0.59 10.16
N LEU A 24 -15.33 -1.24 9.25
CA LEU A 24 -14.15 -2.02 9.57
C LEU A 24 -13.05 -1.15 10.18
N LEU A 25 -12.75 0.00 9.59
CA LEU A 25 -11.79 0.97 10.12
C LEU A 25 -12.22 1.52 11.49
N ALA A 26 -13.50 1.80 11.68
CA ALA A 26 -14.04 2.26 12.97
C ALA A 26 -13.95 1.19 14.07
N LEU A 27 -14.01 -0.09 13.70
CA LEU A 27 -13.85 -1.21 14.62
C LEU A 27 -12.39 -1.56 14.91
N ALA A 28 -11.45 -1.24 14.03
CA ALA A 28 -10.05 -1.63 14.13
C ALA A 28 -9.42 -1.39 15.52
N PRO A 29 -9.66 -0.25 16.22
CA PRO A 29 -9.13 -0.02 17.57
C PRO A 29 -9.65 -1.01 18.62
N ARG A 30 -10.82 -1.61 18.39
CA ARG A 30 -11.52 -2.48 19.35
C ARG A 30 -11.31 -3.97 19.08
N LEU A 31 -10.71 -4.31 17.95
CA LEU A 31 -10.40 -5.69 17.59
C LEU A 31 -9.18 -6.18 18.37
N THR A 32 -9.15 -7.48 18.67
CA THR A 32 -7.95 -8.14 19.17
C THR A 32 -6.86 -8.19 18.10
N ALA A 33 -5.60 -8.48 18.48
CA ALA A 33 -4.52 -8.65 17.52
C ALA A 33 -4.85 -9.73 16.47
N ASP A 34 -5.29 -10.90 16.93
CA ASP A 34 -5.68 -12.02 16.04
C ASP A 34 -6.79 -11.63 15.05
N GLN A 35 -7.82 -10.92 15.53
CA GLN A 35 -8.90 -10.44 14.66
C GLN A 35 -8.41 -9.42 13.63
N ARG A 36 -7.49 -8.55 14.00
CA ARG A 36 -6.86 -7.61 13.06
C ARG A 36 -6.04 -8.33 12.02
N ASN A 37 -5.23 -9.30 12.44
CA ASN A 37 -4.42 -10.09 11.53
C ASN A 37 -5.30 -10.88 10.55
N GLU A 38 -6.35 -11.55 11.02
CA GLU A 38 -7.32 -12.24 10.17
C GLU A 38 -7.94 -11.32 9.11
N VAL A 39 -8.35 -10.12 9.49
CA VAL A 39 -8.88 -9.12 8.55
C VAL A 39 -7.84 -8.68 7.53
N ALA A 40 -6.61 -8.42 7.95
CA ALA A 40 -5.52 -8.01 7.06
C ALA A 40 -5.23 -9.10 6.01
N VAL A 41 -5.12 -10.37 6.44
CA VAL A 41 -4.95 -11.53 5.54
C VAL A 41 -6.09 -11.63 4.54
N GLU A 42 -7.33 -11.46 4.98
CA GLU A 42 -8.50 -11.51 4.08
C GLU A 42 -8.52 -10.35 3.07
N LEU A 43 -8.08 -9.16 3.46
CA LEU A 43 -7.96 -8.02 2.55
C LEU A 43 -6.79 -8.21 1.57
N CYS A 44 -5.64 -8.75 2.00
CA CYS A 44 -4.53 -9.11 1.12
C CYS A 44 -4.97 -10.12 0.05
N ARG A 45 -5.69 -11.17 0.43
CA ARG A 45 -6.29 -12.12 -0.53
C ARG A 45 -7.23 -11.44 -1.53
N GLY A 46 -7.90 -10.37 -1.11
CA GLY A 46 -8.74 -9.57 -1.98
C GLY A 46 -7.95 -8.86 -3.10
N LEU A 47 -6.70 -8.46 -2.86
CA LEU A 47 -5.83 -7.88 -3.90
C LEU A 47 -5.53 -8.89 -5.01
N GLU A 48 -5.33 -10.15 -4.65
CA GLU A 48 -5.00 -11.23 -5.59
C GLU A 48 -6.14 -11.55 -6.58
N LEU A 49 -7.38 -11.19 -6.24
CA LEU A 49 -8.52 -11.44 -7.11
C LEU A 49 -8.50 -10.62 -8.40
N GLY A 50 -7.74 -9.54 -8.48
CA GLY A 50 -7.50 -8.76 -9.70
C GLY A 50 -8.75 -8.16 -10.39
N GLN A 51 -9.92 -8.21 -9.76
CA GLN A 51 -11.18 -7.75 -10.34
C GLN A 51 -11.38 -6.26 -10.08
N GLN A 52 -10.97 -5.42 -11.03
CA GLN A 52 -10.98 -3.96 -10.89
C GLN A 52 -12.31 -3.36 -10.42
N GLU A 53 -13.44 -3.87 -10.87
CA GLU A 53 -14.74 -3.33 -10.47
C GLU A 53 -15.06 -3.58 -8.99
N PHE A 54 -14.61 -4.72 -8.47
CA PHE A 54 -14.93 -5.16 -7.12
C PHE A 54 -13.82 -4.88 -6.11
N THR A 55 -12.58 -4.79 -6.54
CA THR A 55 -11.42 -4.70 -5.65
C THR A 55 -10.76 -3.32 -5.56
N LYS A 56 -11.16 -2.36 -6.40
CA LYS A 56 -10.56 -1.01 -6.46
C LYS A 56 -10.54 -0.24 -5.13
N TYR A 57 -11.37 -0.62 -4.16
CA TYR A 57 -11.43 0.01 -2.84
C TYR A 57 -10.58 -0.70 -1.79
N ILE A 58 -10.17 -1.96 -2.06
CA ILE A 58 -9.39 -2.76 -1.12
C ILE A 58 -8.06 -2.09 -0.77
N PRO A 59 -7.30 -1.51 -1.73
CA PRO A 59 -6.04 -0.84 -1.44
C PRO A 59 -6.14 0.22 -0.36
N ASP A 60 -7.15 1.09 -0.42
CA ASP A 60 -7.34 2.17 0.57
C ASP A 60 -7.69 1.60 1.95
N TYR A 61 -8.62 0.65 2.01
CA TYR A 61 -9.02 0.04 3.27
C TYR A 61 -7.93 -0.85 3.88
N LEU A 62 -7.22 -1.64 3.06
CA LEU A 62 -6.09 -2.46 3.53
C LEU A 62 -4.96 -1.57 4.04
N GLY A 63 -4.58 -0.54 3.27
CA GLY A 63 -3.50 0.38 3.66
C GLY A 63 -3.77 1.04 5.00
N ARG A 64 -4.96 1.60 5.19
CA ARG A 64 -5.36 2.21 6.47
C ARG A 64 -5.54 1.21 7.60
N PHE A 65 -6.06 0.02 7.30
CA PHE A 65 -6.25 -1.03 8.30
C PHE A 65 -4.92 -1.60 8.78
N ALA A 66 -3.96 -1.77 7.89
CA ALA A 66 -2.61 -2.25 8.22
C ALA A 66 -1.92 -1.37 9.30
N LEU A 67 -2.25 -0.07 9.33
CA LEU A 67 -1.75 0.85 10.36
C LEU A 67 -2.35 0.64 11.76
N TRP A 68 -3.22 -0.33 11.96
CA TRP A 68 -3.71 -0.81 13.25
C TRP A 68 -3.05 -2.11 13.70
N LEU A 69 -2.20 -2.70 12.86
CA LEU A 69 -1.45 -3.92 13.18
C LEU A 69 -0.23 -3.57 14.03
N PRO A 70 0.13 -4.42 15.01
CA PRO A 70 1.44 -4.34 15.64
C PRO A 70 2.59 -4.44 14.63
N PRO A 71 3.81 -4.01 14.99
CA PRO A 71 4.93 -3.96 14.06
C PRO A 71 5.27 -5.27 13.35
N ALA A 72 5.16 -6.41 14.01
CA ALA A 72 5.47 -7.70 13.42
C ALA A 72 4.46 -8.07 12.31
N GLU A 73 3.17 -7.92 12.60
CA GLU A 73 2.10 -8.21 11.65
C GLU A 73 2.08 -7.22 10.49
N LEU A 74 2.44 -5.94 10.72
CA LEU A 74 2.64 -4.98 9.65
C LEU A 74 3.78 -5.42 8.73
N ASP A 75 4.89 -5.91 9.30
CA ASP A 75 6.02 -6.41 8.51
C ASP A 75 5.64 -7.66 7.67
N GLU A 76 4.73 -8.51 8.16
CA GLU A 76 4.16 -9.62 7.39
C GLU A 76 3.32 -9.11 6.20
N VAL A 77 2.42 -8.16 6.43
CA VAL A 77 1.64 -7.53 5.34
C VAL A 77 2.58 -6.92 4.29
N LEU A 78 3.64 -6.23 4.71
CA LEU A 78 4.62 -5.67 3.77
C LEU A 78 5.40 -6.75 3.01
N ALA A 79 5.60 -7.93 3.60
CA ALA A 79 6.20 -9.06 2.91
C ALA A 79 5.26 -9.64 1.85
N ASP A 80 3.97 -9.80 2.16
CA ASP A 80 2.96 -10.25 1.22
C ASP A 80 2.79 -9.28 0.04
N LEU A 81 2.73 -7.98 0.33
CA LEU A 81 2.68 -6.94 -0.70
C LEU A 81 3.92 -7.01 -1.62
N HIS A 82 5.10 -7.27 -1.05
CA HIS A 82 6.33 -7.44 -1.83
C HIS A 82 6.25 -8.65 -2.79
N VAL A 83 5.73 -9.78 -2.33
CA VAL A 83 5.54 -10.97 -3.19
C VAL A 83 4.58 -10.65 -4.33
N ASN A 84 3.47 -10.00 -4.02
CA ASN A 84 2.42 -9.67 -5.00
C ASN A 84 2.85 -8.60 -6.03
N LEU A 85 3.90 -7.80 -5.77
CA LEU A 85 4.53 -6.94 -6.79
C LEU A 85 5.16 -7.73 -7.95
N SER A 86 5.42 -9.02 -7.76
CA SER A 86 5.94 -9.91 -8.81
C SER A 86 4.82 -10.64 -9.59
N SER A 87 3.56 -10.29 -9.36
CA SER A 87 2.43 -10.84 -10.10
C SER A 87 2.52 -10.50 -11.59
N SER A 88 2.14 -11.45 -12.43
CA SER A 88 1.97 -11.21 -13.87
C SER A 88 0.70 -10.40 -14.22
N ASP A 89 -0.22 -10.25 -13.27
CA ASP A 89 -1.41 -9.42 -13.44
C ASP A 89 -1.11 -7.98 -13.01
N SER A 90 -1.06 -7.06 -13.98
CA SER A 90 -0.81 -5.64 -13.74
C SER A 90 -1.84 -4.97 -12.82
N ARG A 91 -3.06 -5.51 -12.72
CA ARG A 91 -4.10 -5.01 -11.82
C ARG A 91 -3.78 -5.34 -10.37
N VAL A 92 -3.20 -6.51 -10.12
CA VAL A 92 -2.70 -6.89 -8.78
C VAL A 92 -1.54 -5.98 -8.40
N THR A 93 -0.56 -5.81 -9.27
CA THR A 93 0.60 -4.94 -9.00
C THR A 93 0.18 -3.49 -8.77
N ALA A 94 -0.76 -2.95 -9.54
CA ALA A 94 -1.31 -1.61 -9.34
C ALA A 94 -1.99 -1.47 -7.97
N SER A 95 -2.84 -2.45 -7.58
CA SER A 95 -3.50 -2.46 -6.27
C SER A 95 -2.50 -2.54 -5.11
N VAL A 96 -1.43 -3.30 -5.28
CA VAL A 96 -0.34 -3.37 -4.28
C VAL A 96 0.36 -2.02 -4.15
N LEU A 97 0.69 -1.36 -5.26
CA LEU A 97 1.34 -0.05 -5.24
C LEU A 97 0.47 1.01 -4.57
N ASP A 98 -0.83 1.05 -4.85
CA ASP A 98 -1.74 1.98 -4.19
C ASP A 98 -1.83 1.69 -2.68
N THR A 99 -1.91 0.40 -2.27
CA THR A 99 -1.89 0.01 -0.85
C THR A 99 -0.61 0.49 -0.15
N VAL A 100 0.55 0.26 -0.74
CA VAL A 100 1.84 0.72 -0.22
C VAL A 100 1.88 2.23 -0.11
N GLY A 101 1.32 2.93 -1.10
CA GLY A 101 1.18 4.38 -1.10
C GLY A 101 0.35 4.91 0.07
N VAL A 102 -0.80 4.27 0.36
CA VAL A 102 -1.65 4.62 1.51
C VAL A 102 -0.90 4.44 2.83
N ILE A 103 -0.21 3.29 3.01
CA ILE A 103 0.58 3.03 4.21
C ILE A 103 1.68 4.10 4.35
N TYR A 104 2.37 4.44 3.27
CA TYR A 104 3.45 5.45 3.29
C TYR A 104 2.93 6.83 3.69
N GLU A 105 1.80 7.25 3.10
CA GLU A 105 1.18 8.56 3.34
C GLU A 105 0.76 8.74 4.80
N GLU A 106 0.18 7.70 5.41
CA GLU A 106 -0.35 7.77 6.78
C GLU A 106 0.61 7.17 7.84
N TYR A 107 1.88 6.88 7.49
CA TYR A 107 2.80 6.18 8.38
C TYR A 107 3.16 6.95 9.66
N ASP A 108 3.12 8.28 9.63
CA ASP A 108 3.37 9.10 10.84
C ASP A 108 2.26 8.91 11.90
N ALA A 109 1.00 8.69 11.46
CA ALA A 109 -0.09 8.32 12.36
C ALA A 109 0.11 6.93 12.99
N TYR A 110 0.75 6.01 12.27
CA TYR A 110 1.15 4.70 12.79
C TYR A 110 2.13 4.84 13.95
N ARG A 111 3.20 5.63 13.78
CA ARG A 111 4.21 5.88 14.81
C ARG A 111 3.60 6.43 16.11
N SER A 112 2.55 7.22 16.00
CA SER A 112 1.83 7.75 17.18
C SER A 112 1.10 6.66 17.97
N ARG A 113 0.68 5.56 17.32
CA ARG A 113 0.00 4.42 17.95
C ARG A 113 0.99 3.37 18.47
N PHE A 114 2.05 3.14 17.71
CA PHE A 114 3.10 2.16 17.99
C PHE A 114 4.45 2.88 18.04
N PRO A 115 4.80 3.49 19.20
CA PRO A 115 6.08 4.18 19.33
C PRO A 115 7.24 3.24 19.02
N GLU A 116 8.10 3.67 18.12
CA GLU A 116 9.27 2.92 17.67
C GLU A 116 10.51 3.82 17.66
N ALA A 117 11.68 3.20 17.73
CA ALA A 117 12.94 3.92 17.60
C ALA A 117 13.06 4.57 16.22
N ASP A 118 13.71 5.73 16.12
CA ASP A 118 13.89 6.48 14.87
C ASP A 118 14.49 5.64 13.74
N GLU A 119 15.36 4.71 14.09
CA GLU A 119 15.98 3.80 13.15
C GLU A 119 14.98 2.78 12.57
N ALA A 120 14.07 2.24 13.39
CA ALA A 120 13.03 1.32 12.93
C ALA A 120 12.02 2.04 12.03
N TYR A 121 11.62 3.26 12.42
CA TYR A 121 10.77 4.14 11.63
C TYR A 121 11.39 4.43 10.25
N ARG A 122 12.66 4.85 10.21
CA ARG A 122 13.35 5.12 8.94
C ARG A 122 13.43 3.89 8.05
N ARG A 123 13.79 2.72 8.62
CA ARG A 123 13.86 1.45 7.87
C ARG A 123 12.52 1.07 7.23
N ARG A 124 11.40 1.20 7.95
CA ARG A 124 10.08 0.90 7.37
C ARG A 124 9.70 1.89 6.30
N ARG A 125 9.92 3.18 6.50
CA ARG A 125 9.69 4.18 5.44
C ARG A 125 10.55 3.94 4.20
N GLU A 126 11.81 3.58 4.37
CA GLU A 126 12.70 3.20 3.25
C GLU A 126 12.22 1.93 2.55
N ARG A 127 11.73 0.93 3.30
CA ARG A 127 11.14 -0.28 2.72
C ARG A 127 9.90 0.05 1.89
N LEU A 128 8.97 0.84 2.41
CA LEU A 128 7.77 1.27 1.68
C LEU A 128 8.13 2.03 0.39
N LEU A 129 9.05 2.98 0.48
CA LEU A 129 9.54 3.70 -0.69
C LEU A 129 10.22 2.76 -1.69
N GLY A 130 11.00 1.80 -1.21
CA GLY A 130 11.64 0.76 -2.03
C GLY A 130 10.63 -0.09 -2.81
N LEU A 131 9.48 -0.43 -2.21
CA LEU A 131 8.40 -1.14 -2.89
C LEU A 131 7.80 -0.29 -4.03
N LEU A 132 7.52 0.99 -3.78
CA LEU A 132 7.04 1.92 -4.82
C LEU A 132 8.05 2.08 -5.96
N MET A 133 9.34 2.20 -5.62
CA MET A 133 10.42 2.30 -6.61
C MET A 133 10.58 1.03 -7.46
N ARG A 134 10.27 -0.15 -6.91
CA ARG A 134 10.21 -1.40 -7.67
C ARG A 134 9.16 -1.36 -8.76
N GLY A 135 7.99 -0.76 -8.50
CA GLY A 135 6.98 -0.57 -9.51
C GLY A 135 7.45 0.19 -10.74
N LEU A 136 8.40 1.15 -10.57
CA LEU A 136 9.02 1.86 -11.70
C LEU A 136 9.91 0.97 -12.57
N SER A 137 10.40 -0.14 -12.03
CA SER A 137 11.18 -1.14 -12.77
C SER A 137 10.29 -2.28 -13.29
N GLY A 138 8.97 -2.17 -13.19
CA GLY A 138 8.02 -3.16 -13.67
C GLY A 138 8.14 -3.40 -15.17
N ILE A 139 7.92 -4.65 -15.59
CA ILE A 139 8.05 -5.07 -16.99
C ILE A 139 6.99 -4.38 -17.85
N ASP A 140 5.77 -4.23 -17.34
CA ASP A 140 4.66 -3.64 -18.08
C ASP A 140 4.51 -2.13 -17.83
N GLY A 141 4.00 -1.42 -18.86
CA GLY A 141 3.81 0.03 -18.82
C GLY A 141 2.75 0.47 -17.80
N ALA A 142 1.72 -0.35 -17.56
CA ALA A 142 0.64 -0.01 -16.62
C ALA A 142 1.16 0.02 -15.19
N THR A 143 1.95 -0.97 -14.77
CA THR A 143 2.60 -1.00 -13.45
C THR A 143 3.52 0.22 -13.24
N ARG A 144 4.33 0.58 -14.27
CA ARG A 144 5.20 1.76 -14.19
C ARG A 144 4.40 3.06 -14.06
N GLN A 145 3.32 3.18 -14.83
CA GLN A 145 2.44 4.36 -14.77
C GLN A 145 1.75 4.49 -13.41
N GLU A 146 1.28 3.38 -12.84
CA GLU A 146 0.68 3.38 -11.50
C GLU A 146 1.70 3.76 -10.43
N ALA A 147 2.92 3.21 -10.50
CA ALA A 147 3.99 3.59 -9.57
C ALA A 147 4.30 5.09 -9.63
N LEU A 148 4.36 5.68 -10.83
CA LEU A 148 4.54 7.13 -10.99
C LEU A 148 3.37 7.94 -10.41
N TYR A 149 2.14 7.48 -10.65
CA TYR A 149 0.95 8.13 -10.11
C TYR A 149 0.91 8.12 -8.59
N VAL A 150 1.17 6.96 -7.98
CA VAL A 150 1.20 6.80 -6.51
C VAL A 150 2.33 7.64 -5.90
N LEU A 151 3.52 7.60 -6.47
CA LEU A 151 4.64 8.44 -6.02
C LEU A 151 4.29 9.93 -6.11
N GLY A 152 3.77 10.38 -7.24
CA GLY A 152 3.38 11.78 -7.44
C GLY A 152 2.33 12.24 -6.45
N ARG A 153 1.28 11.44 -6.25
CA ARG A 153 0.14 11.80 -5.40
C ARG A 153 0.44 11.66 -3.91
N ARG A 154 0.99 10.52 -3.48
CA ARG A 154 1.08 10.17 -2.06
C ARG A 154 2.44 10.46 -1.44
N VAL A 155 3.52 10.40 -2.21
CA VAL A 155 4.87 10.66 -1.69
C VAL A 155 5.25 12.13 -1.87
N PHE A 156 5.06 12.68 -3.06
CA PHE A 156 5.42 14.07 -3.34
C PHE A 156 4.32 15.09 -3.01
N GLY A 157 3.05 14.68 -3.14
CA GLY A 157 1.88 15.52 -2.88
C GLY A 157 1.56 15.70 -1.39
N SER A 158 1.96 14.77 -0.52
CA SER A 158 1.74 14.88 0.91
C SER A 158 2.54 16.06 1.48
N GLY A 159 1.84 17.00 2.15
CA GLY A 159 2.46 18.19 2.75
C GLY A 159 3.46 17.88 3.88
N GLU A 160 3.42 16.65 4.40
CA GLU A 160 4.15 16.18 5.58
C GLU A 160 5.60 15.78 5.30
N LEU A 161 5.94 15.50 4.03
CA LEU A 161 7.32 15.20 3.68
C LEU A 161 8.19 16.43 3.82
N GLY A 162 9.19 16.35 4.69
CA GLY A 162 10.23 17.35 4.79
C GLY A 162 10.92 17.57 3.44
N ARG A 163 11.39 18.81 3.18
CA ARG A 163 12.04 19.19 1.91
C ARG A 163 13.17 18.23 1.53
N HIS A 164 13.86 17.65 2.50
CA HIS A 164 14.95 16.70 2.29
C HIS A 164 14.48 15.32 1.78
N GLU A 165 13.37 14.83 2.31
CA GLU A 165 12.78 13.53 1.92
C GLU A 165 12.18 13.61 0.51
N LYS A 166 11.48 14.71 0.19
CA LYS A 166 10.98 14.98 -1.17
C LYS A 166 12.11 15.00 -2.19
N ARG A 167 13.22 15.68 -1.86
CA ARG A 167 14.39 15.75 -2.74
C ARG A 167 15.03 14.38 -2.92
N ARG A 168 15.17 13.59 -1.85
CA ARG A 168 15.74 12.23 -1.90
C ARG A 168 14.86 11.29 -2.74
N ALA A 169 13.55 11.30 -2.53
CA ALA A 169 12.60 10.51 -3.29
C ALA A 169 12.62 10.91 -4.78
N PHE A 170 12.64 12.21 -5.09
CA PHE A 170 12.75 12.72 -6.45
C PHE A 170 14.04 12.25 -7.14
N MET A 171 15.19 12.38 -6.49
CA MET A 171 16.49 11.96 -7.02
C MET A 171 16.53 10.45 -7.29
N LEU A 172 15.93 9.64 -6.41
CA LEU A 172 15.84 8.19 -6.60
C LEU A 172 14.93 7.86 -7.80
N THR A 173 13.82 8.55 -7.95
CA THR A 173 12.89 8.39 -9.07
C THR A 173 13.55 8.74 -10.39
N GLU A 174 14.22 9.90 -10.46
CA GLU A 174 14.95 10.36 -11.64
C GLU A 174 16.05 9.36 -12.04
N ARG A 175 16.84 8.87 -11.07
CA ARG A 175 17.90 7.89 -11.32
C ARG A 175 17.35 6.58 -11.88
N LYS A 176 16.21 6.10 -11.38
CA LYS A 176 15.52 4.90 -11.86
C LYS A 176 14.95 5.08 -13.26
N LEU A 177 14.35 6.22 -13.56
CA LEU A 177 13.83 6.54 -14.89
C LEU A 177 14.97 6.60 -15.92
N LEU A 178 16.10 7.22 -15.58
CA LEU A 178 17.28 7.28 -16.45
C LEU A 178 17.90 5.90 -16.68
N SER A 179 17.96 5.03 -15.66
CA SER A 179 18.45 3.66 -15.84
C SER A 179 17.52 2.84 -16.73
N ALA A 180 16.21 2.98 -16.58
CA ALA A 180 15.24 2.29 -17.43
C ALA A 180 15.29 2.74 -18.90
N GLN A 181 15.57 4.02 -19.17
CA GLN A 181 15.75 4.52 -20.53
C GLN A 181 17.01 3.94 -21.22
N ASN A 182 18.06 3.65 -20.45
CA ASN A 182 19.29 3.06 -20.97
C ASN A 182 19.17 1.54 -21.23
N GLU A 183 18.23 0.87 -20.57
CA GLU A 183 17.96 -0.57 -20.77
C GLU A 183 17.07 -0.85 -22.00
N PHE A 184 16.37 0.16 -22.52
CA PHE A 184 15.52 0.08 -23.71
C PHE A 184 15.83 1.25 -24.66
N PRO A 185 16.99 1.24 -25.35
CA PRO A 185 17.21 2.16 -26.46
C PRO A 185 16.21 1.79 -27.56
N GLY A 186 15.33 2.73 -27.93
CA GLY A 186 14.25 2.58 -28.89
C GLY A 186 14.70 2.18 -30.30
#